data_cb8af525825b4461cb5099e702e522e8
#
_entry.id   cb8af525825b4461cb5099e702e522e8
#
_cell.length_a   1.000
_cell.length_b   1.000
_cell.length_c   1.000
_cell.angle_alpha   90.00
_cell.angle_beta   90.00
_cell.angle_gamma   90.00
#
_symmetry.space_group_name_H-M   'P 1'
#
loop_
_entity.id
_entity.type
_entity.pdbx_description
1 polymer ?
#
loop_
_entity_poly.entity_id
_entity_poly.type
_entity_poly.pdbx_seq_one_letter_code
_entity_poly.pdbx_strand_id
1 'polypeptide(L)'
;MHHAIEYHHFSCQGLQAGNRKRTPVGQLLRITRGAALLRLGQHELLLQAGSSFWLCADALAAFSPLSGCEYDQLNVSLRLDQPQQAGWLEATPLLDALLDSQARWQRPQEWQGAYGQRLQVILDELQQCAISQQGYHDLQTRWQALASGQPESLQQWAQQADAPVEGLALQQQWQLLQALRLLKGGSKPAQVASKLGYANEAALQAACQQWGVSGDDGQ
;
A
#
# COMPACT_ATOMS: atom_id res chain seq x y z
N MET A 1 -6.60 18.15 -17.75
CA MET A 1 -7.55 17.13 -18.29
C MET A 1 -7.21 15.83 -17.56
N HIS A 2 -8.13 15.26 -16.80
CA HIS A 2 -7.92 13.93 -16.23
C HIS A 2 -8.10 12.90 -17.34
N HIS A 3 -7.08 12.09 -17.56
CA HIS A 3 -7.14 10.98 -18.50
C HIS A 3 -8.00 9.85 -17.91
N ALA A 4 -8.58 9.04 -18.80
CA ALA A 4 -9.43 7.92 -18.36
C ALA A 4 -8.63 6.82 -17.62
N ILE A 5 -7.31 6.75 -17.88
CA ILE A 5 -6.35 5.88 -17.19
C ILE A 5 -5.13 6.72 -16.86
N GLU A 6 -4.63 6.61 -15.63
CA GLU A 6 -3.42 7.31 -15.18
C GLU A 6 -2.51 6.32 -14.46
N TYR A 7 -1.24 6.32 -14.81
CA TYR A 7 -0.22 5.48 -14.18
C TYR A 7 0.79 6.34 -13.44
N HIS A 8 1.12 5.91 -12.23
CA HIS A 8 2.13 6.52 -11.38
C HIS A 8 3.02 5.45 -10.77
N HIS A 9 4.31 5.73 -10.69
CA HIS A 9 5.27 4.94 -9.92
C HIS A 9 5.77 5.78 -8.75
N PHE A 10 5.77 5.17 -7.55
CA PHE A 10 6.16 5.83 -6.31
C PHE A 10 7.30 5.10 -5.63
N SER A 11 8.23 5.87 -5.08
CA SER A 11 9.30 5.38 -4.21
C SER A 11 9.24 6.15 -2.89
N CYS A 12 8.94 5.45 -1.80
CA CYS A 12 8.72 6.04 -0.48
C CYS A 12 9.95 5.87 0.38
N GLN A 13 10.64 6.96 0.69
CA GLN A 13 11.80 6.93 1.58
C GLN A 13 11.42 6.71 3.03
N GLY A 14 10.24 7.16 3.44
CA GLY A 14 9.73 7.06 4.81
C GLY A 14 8.32 6.47 4.89
N LEU A 15 7.91 6.15 6.12
CA LEU A 15 6.56 5.68 6.41
C LEU A 15 5.54 6.79 6.13
N GLN A 16 4.50 6.46 5.38
CA GLN A 16 3.41 7.38 5.07
C GLN A 16 2.10 6.87 5.67
N ALA A 17 1.46 7.68 6.51
CA ALA A 17 0.16 7.35 7.06
C ALA A 17 -0.97 7.82 6.14
N GLY A 18 -1.51 6.90 5.36
CA GLY A 18 -2.62 7.15 4.46
C GLY A 18 -3.89 7.58 5.19
N ASN A 19 -4.59 8.58 4.64
CA ASN A 19 -5.89 9.00 5.13
C ASN A 19 -6.99 8.06 4.63
N ARG A 20 -7.94 7.72 5.50
CA ARG A 20 -9.09 6.90 5.13
C ARG A 20 -10.06 7.73 4.30
N LYS A 21 -10.15 7.42 3.03
CA LYS A 21 -11.01 8.12 2.08
C LYS A 21 -11.62 7.15 1.08
N ARG A 22 -12.73 7.55 0.46
CA ARG A 22 -13.29 6.83 -0.68
C ARG A 22 -12.47 7.11 -1.93
N THR A 23 -12.22 6.06 -2.70
CA THR A 23 -11.52 6.21 -3.97
C THR A 23 -12.51 6.69 -5.04
N PRO A 24 -12.27 7.80 -5.74
CA PRO A 24 -13.19 8.28 -6.76
C PRO A 24 -13.14 7.46 -8.07
N VAL A 25 -12.14 6.60 -8.20
CA VAL A 25 -11.83 5.78 -9.38
C VAL A 25 -11.37 4.40 -8.94
N GLY A 26 -11.39 3.43 -9.84
CA GLY A 26 -10.74 2.15 -9.56
C GLY A 26 -9.22 2.32 -9.48
N GLN A 27 -8.55 1.58 -8.60
CA GLN A 27 -7.11 1.68 -8.39
C GLN A 27 -6.47 0.30 -8.31
N LEU A 28 -5.49 0.04 -9.16
CA LEU A 28 -4.56 -1.06 -8.98
C LEU A 28 -3.37 -0.55 -8.16
N LEU A 29 -3.04 -1.26 -7.09
CA LEU A 29 -1.85 -1.05 -6.28
C LEU A 29 -0.96 -2.29 -6.44
N ARG A 30 0.22 -2.14 -7.04
CA ARG A 30 1.21 -3.21 -7.22
C ARG A 30 2.47 -2.85 -6.43
N ILE A 31 2.82 -3.68 -5.47
CA ILE A 31 4.04 -3.48 -4.69
C ILE A 31 5.22 -4.10 -5.44
N THR A 32 6.19 -3.27 -5.82
CA THR A 32 7.40 -3.71 -6.53
C THR A 32 8.56 -3.97 -5.59
N ARG A 33 8.57 -3.26 -4.42
CA ARG A 33 9.59 -3.44 -3.40
C ARG A 33 9.04 -3.11 -2.01
N GLY A 34 9.54 -3.82 -0.99
CA GLY A 34 9.14 -3.58 0.41
C GLY A 34 7.72 -4.02 0.69
N ALA A 35 6.98 -3.21 1.44
CA ALA A 35 5.61 -3.52 1.83
C ALA A 35 4.78 -2.26 2.09
N ALA A 36 3.46 -2.43 2.08
CA ALA A 36 2.50 -1.40 2.43
C ALA A 36 1.36 -1.99 3.27
N LEU A 37 0.70 -1.18 4.06
CA LEU A 37 -0.52 -1.54 4.76
C LEU A 37 -1.73 -0.92 4.07
N LEU A 38 -2.72 -1.75 3.80
CA LEU A 38 -4.00 -1.33 3.24
C LEU A 38 -5.11 -1.59 4.27
N ARG A 39 -5.72 -0.53 4.76
CA ARG A 39 -6.92 -0.64 5.59
C ARG A 39 -8.15 -0.55 4.70
N LEU A 40 -8.92 -1.63 4.66
CA LEU A 40 -10.16 -1.75 3.89
C LEU A 40 -11.30 -2.16 4.83
N GLY A 41 -12.26 -1.29 5.02
CA GLY A 41 -13.30 -1.50 6.02
C GLY A 41 -12.73 -1.62 7.45
N GLN A 42 -12.94 -2.77 8.09
CA GLN A 42 -12.41 -3.09 9.43
C GLN A 42 -11.09 -3.88 9.36
N HIS A 43 -10.69 -4.30 8.16
CA HIS A 43 -9.52 -5.13 7.94
C HIS A 43 -8.29 -4.30 7.61
N GLU A 44 -7.15 -4.74 8.08
CA GLU A 44 -5.86 -4.21 7.69
C GLU A 44 -5.04 -5.32 7.03
N LEU A 45 -4.58 -5.06 5.82
CA LEU A 45 -3.91 -6.01 4.96
C LEU A 45 -2.45 -5.60 4.80
N LEU A 46 -1.57 -6.58 4.83
CA LEU A 46 -0.18 -6.40 4.44
C LEU A 46 -0.03 -6.74 2.95
N LEU A 47 0.28 -5.73 2.14
CA LEU A 47 0.67 -5.90 0.75
C LEU A 47 2.20 -6.01 0.70
N GLN A 48 2.71 -7.06 0.07
CA GLN A 48 4.14 -7.36 -0.01
C GLN A 48 4.64 -7.19 -1.45
N ALA A 49 5.95 -7.07 -1.61
CA ALA A 49 6.57 -7.08 -2.94
C ALA A 49 6.10 -8.28 -3.78
N GLY A 50 5.77 -8.03 -5.04
CA GLY A 50 5.18 -9.01 -5.96
C GLY A 50 3.66 -9.16 -5.84
N SER A 51 3.00 -8.50 -4.88
CA SER A 51 1.53 -8.53 -4.79
C SER A 51 0.88 -7.37 -5.54
N SER A 52 -0.29 -7.65 -6.11
CA SER A 52 -1.17 -6.68 -6.74
C SER A 52 -2.54 -6.71 -6.09
N PHE A 53 -3.08 -5.54 -5.76
CA PHE A 53 -4.40 -5.40 -5.14
C PHE A 53 -5.26 -4.41 -5.89
N TRP A 54 -6.47 -4.82 -6.24
CA TRP A 54 -7.45 -3.96 -6.87
C TRP A 54 -8.40 -3.35 -5.83
N LEU A 55 -8.53 -2.03 -5.86
CA LEU A 55 -9.55 -1.26 -5.14
C LEU A 55 -10.60 -0.79 -6.15
N CYS A 56 -11.83 -1.27 -6.01
CA CYS A 56 -12.92 -0.74 -6.81
C CYS A 56 -13.21 0.73 -6.44
N ALA A 57 -13.81 1.46 -7.34
CA ALA A 57 -14.24 2.81 -7.06
C ALA A 57 -15.20 2.85 -5.86
N ASP A 58 -15.19 3.95 -5.13
CA ASP A 58 -15.96 4.19 -3.90
C ASP A 58 -15.56 3.30 -2.70
N ALA A 59 -14.53 2.47 -2.85
CA ALA A 59 -13.98 1.70 -1.72
C ALA A 59 -13.42 2.65 -0.64
N LEU A 60 -13.85 2.46 0.61
CA LEU A 60 -13.35 3.22 1.74
C LEU A 60 -12.05 2.60 2.26
N ALA A 61 -10.93 3.13 1.83
CA ALA A 61 -9.61 2.57 2.08
C ALA A 61 -8.61 3.62 2.61
N ALA A 62 -7.55 3.13 3.27
CA ALA A 62 -6.36 3.92 3.60
C ALA A 62 -5.13 3.10 3.22
N PHE A 63 -4.37 3.57 2.25
CA PHE A 63 -3.13 2.95 1.82
C PHE A 63 -1.95 3.64 2.51
N SER A 64 -1.09 2.86 3.14
CA SER A 64 0.02 3.34 3.96
C SER A 64 1.30 2.60 3.54
N PRO A 65 2.07 3.13 2.58
CA PRO A 65 3.36 2.56 2.22
C PRO A 65 4.34 2.66 3.40
N LEU A 66 5.06 1.59 3.65
CA LEU A 66 6.11 1.52 4.65
C LEU A 66 7.40 2.14 4.13
N SER A 67 8.34 2.41 5.02
CA SER A 67 9.65 2.95 4.64
C SER A 67 10.36 2.01 3.66
N GLY A 68 10.88 2.56 2.58
CA GLY A 68 11.51 1.82 1.48
C GLY A 68 10.54 1.09 0.55
N CYS A 69 9.24 1.35 0.66
CA CYS A 69 8.24 0.79 -0.26
C CYS A 69 8.32 1.46 -1.64
N GLU A 70 8.33 0.65 -2.69
CA GLU A 70 8.12 1.09 -4.06
C GLU A 70 6.86 0.42 -4.60
N TYR A 71 6.02 1.20 -5.30
CA TYR A 71 4.77 0.68 -5.82
C TYR A 71 4.31 1.41 -7.07
N ASP A 72 3.55 0.69 -7.87
CA ASP A 72 2.82 1.23 -9.02
C ASP A 72 1.36 1.47 -8.63
N GLN A 73 0.80 2.57 -9.11
CA GLN A 73 -0.62 2.89 -9.00
C GLN A 73 -1.19 3.17 -10.38
N LEU A 74 -2.18 2.38 -10.77
CA LEU A 74 -2.98 2.62 -11.96
C LEU A 74 -4.38 3.07 -11.55
N ASN A 75 -4.77 4.28 -11.94
CA ASN A 75 -6.09 4.83 -11.72
C ASN A 75 -6.95 4.61 -12.96
N VAL A 76 -8.14 4.06 -12.80
CA VAL A 76 -9.08 3.77 -13.90
C VAL A 76 -10.39 4.50 -13.65
N SER A 77 -10.76 5.39 -14.58
CA SER A 77 -12.00 6.16 -14.50
C SER A 77 -13.23 5.25 -14.54
N LEU A 78 -14.29 5.64 -13.82
CA LEU A 78 -15.60 4.98 -13.86
C LEU A 78 -16.25 4.89 -15.25
N ARG A 79 -15.74 5.64 -16.22
CA ARG A 79 -16.23 5.60 -17.61
C ARG A 79 -15.73 4.38 -18.37
N LEU A 80 -14.76 3.68 -17.83
CA LEU A 80 -14.17 2.48 -18.41
C LEU A 80 -14.64 1.24 -17.65
N ASP A 81 -14.74 0.15 -18.40
CA ASP A 81 -15.07 -1.14 -17.81
C ASP A 81 -13.93 -1.58 -16.86
N GLN A 82 -14.28 -1.99 -15.65
CA GLN A 82 -13.31 -2.31 -14.62
C GLN A 82 -13.92 -3.28 -13.60
N PRO A 83 -13.09 -4.07 -12.88
CA PRO A 83 -13.58 -4.99 -11.88
C PRO A 83 -14.36 -4.27 -10.77
N GLN A 84 -15.52 -4.82 -10.40
CA GLN A 84 -16.43 -4.22 -9.43
C GLN A 84 -16.16 -4.63 -7.98
N GLN A 85 -15.28 -5.60 -7.77
CA GLN A 85 -14.94 -6.12 -6.44
C GLN A 85 -13.48 -5.80 -6.11
N ALA A 86 -13.23 -5.36 -4.88
CA ALA A 86 -11.88 -5.21 -4.37
C ALA A 86 -11.29 -6.57 -3.96
N GLY A 87 -10.00 -6.76 -4.20
CA GLY A 87 -9.31 -8.01 -3.85
C GLY A 87 -7.90 -8.12 -4.41
N TRP A 88 -7.28 -9.24 -4.12
CA TRP A 88 -5.99 -9.59 -4.68
C TRP A 88 -6.14 -9.86 -6.18
N LEU A 89 -5.34 -9.17 -6.97
CA LEU A 89 -5.32 -9.38 -8.42
C LEU A 89 -4.32 -10.50 -8.74
N GLU A 90 -4.78 -11.52 -9.45
CA GLU A 90 -3.92 -12.54 -10.02
C GLU A 90 -3.33 -12.01 -11.34
N ALA A 91 -2.27 -11.22 -11.21
CA ALA A 91 -1.65 -10.57 -12.36
C ALA A 91 -1.05 -11.60 -13.33
N THR A 92 -1.28 -11.42 -14.64
CA THR A 92 -0.63 -12.21 -15.66
C THR A 92 0.84 -11.76 -15.82
N PRO A 93 1.76 -12.64 -16.26
CA PRO A 93 3.13 -12.23 -16.58
C PRO A 93 3.19 -11.07 -17.59
N LEU A 94 2.21 -10.99 -18.49
CA LEU A 94 2.10 -9.90 -19.46
C LEU A 94 1.76 -8.59 -18.78
N LEU A 95 0.78 -8.58 -17.88
CA LEU A 95 0.41 -7.37 -17.10
C LEU A 95 1.61 -6.85 -16.30
N ASP A 96 2.32 -7.74 -15.62
CA ASP A 96 3.52 -7.38 -14.86
C ASP A 96 4.60 -6.77 -15.75
N ALA A 97 4.88 -7.40 -16.90
CA ALA A 97 5.87 -6.88 -17.86
C ALA A 97 5.47 -5.51 -18.45
N LEU A 98 4.18 -5.29 -18.69
CA LEU A 98 3.65 -4.00 -19.16
C LEU A 98 3.80 -2.91 -18.10
N LEU A 99 3.46 -3.20 -16.83
CA LEU A 99 3.64 -2.26 -15.72
C LEU A 99 5.12 -1.94 -15.49
N ASP A 100 6.01 -2.94 -15.52
CA ASP A 100 7.46 -2.72 -15.43
C ASP A 100 7.99 -1.85 -16.58
N SER A 101 7.47 -2.07 -17.78
CA SER A 101 7.81 -1.24 -18.93
C SER A 101 7.27 0.17 -18.81
N GLN A 102 6.11 0.34 -18.16
CA GLN A 102 5.51 1.63 -17.91
C GLN A 102 6.29 2.42 -16.85
N ALA A 103 6.76 1.77 -15.78
CA ALA A 103 7.61 2.38 -14.75
C ALA A 103 8.90 2.98 -15.33
N ARG A 104 9.43 2.35 -16.39
CA ARG A 104 10.65 2.79 -17.10
C ARG A 104 10.40 3.75 -18.26
N TRP A 105 9.17 4.26 -18.40
CA TRP A 105 8.82 5.16 -19.50
C TRP A 105 9.50 6.52 -19.36
N GLN A 106 10.32 6.89 -20.35
CA GLN A 106 11.08 8.15 -20.36
C GLN A 106 10.68 9.12 -21.49
N ARG A 107 9.72 8.71 -22.35
CA ARG A 107 9.24 9.54 -23.46
C ARG A 107 8.09 10.44 -22.98
N PRO A 108 7.70 11.47 -23.77
CA PRO A 108 6.49 12.25 -23.46
C PRO A 108 5.27 11.36 -23.24
N GLN A 109 4.45 11.71 -22.25
CA GLN A 109 3.25 10.97 -21.90
C GLN A 109 2.05 11.45 -22.76
N GLU A 110 2.13 11.20 -24.05
CA GLU A 110 1.09 11.59 -24.99
C GLU A 110 -0.02 10.55 -25.04
N TRP A 111 -1.22 10.97 -24.65
CA TRP A 111 -2.40 10.09 -24.62
C TRP A 111 -2.75 9.50 -26.00
N GLN A 112 -2.64 10.29 -27.07
CA GLN A 112 -2.92 9.83 -28.43
C GLN A 112 -1.74 9.07 -29.08
N GLY A 113 -0.66 8.89 -28.34
CA GLY A 113 0.55 8.21 -28.79
C GLY A 113 0.75 6.84 -28.17
N ALA A 114 1.98 6.35 -28.29
CA ALA A 114 2.38 5.04 -27.77
C ALA A 114 2.18 4.89 -26.25
N TYR A 115 2.23 5.98 -25.49
CA TYR A 115 1.94 5.97 -24.05
C TYR A 115 0.49 5.56 -23.76
N GLY A 116 -0.47 6.25 -24.37
CA GLY A 116 -1.88 5.96 -24.17
C GLY A 116 -2.31 4.60 -24.73
N GLN A 117 -1.75 4.18 -25.89
CA GLN A 117 -1.98 2.84 -26.43
C GLN A 117 -1.54 1.74 -25.46
N ARG A 118 -0.40 1.92 -24.80
CA ARG A 118 0.08 0.97 -23.80
C ARG A 118 -0.83 0.92 -22.58
N LEU A 119 -1.31 2.06 -22.09
CA LEU A 119 -2.27 2.10 -20.99
C LEU A 119 -3.59 1.38 -21.34
N GLN A 120 -4.03 1.43 -22.60
CA GLN A 120 -5.19 0.66 -23.05
C GLN A 120 -4.93 -0.85 -23.03
N VAL A 121 -3.76 -1.30 -23.47
CA VAL A 121 -3.37 -2.72 -23.37
C VAL A 121 -3.28 -3.17 -21.91
N ILE A 122 -2.74 -2.33 -21.02
CA ILE A 122 -2.73 -2.61 -19.58
C ILE A 122 -4.15 -2.76 -19.03
N LEU A 123 -5.09 -1.92 -19.46
CA LEU A 123 -6.50 -2.05 -19.06
C LEU A 123 -7.14 -3.34 -19.56
N ASP A 124 -6.91 -3.69 -20.83
CA ASP A 124 -7.44 -4.92 -21.42
C ASP A 124 -6.94 -6.16 -20.66
N GLU A 125 -5.65 -6.19 -20.30
CA GLU A 125 -5.07 -7.26 -19.47
C GLU A 125 -5.64 -7.27 -18.06
N LEU A 126 -5.81 -6.11 -17.44
CA LEU A 126 -6.39 -5.97 -16.11
C LEU A 126 -7.81 -6.56 -16.04
N GLN A 127 -8.62 -6.35 -17.08
CA GLN A 127 -10.00 -6.85 -17.17
C GLN A 127 -10.07 -8.38 -17.27
N GLN A 128 -9.00 -9.03 -17.72
CA GLN A 128 -8.91 -10.48 -17.83
C GLN A 128 -8.38 -11.15 -16.56
N CYS A 129 -7.78 -10.37 -15.65
CA CYS A 129 -7.23 -10.90 -14.42
C CYS A 129 -8.33 -11.30 -13.43
N ALA A 130 -8.16 -12.45 -12.79
CA ALA A 130 -9.02 -12.86 -11.71
C ALA A 130 -8.77 -12.02 -10.45
N ILE A 131 -9.84 -11.68 -9.75
CA ILE A 131 -9.75 -11.05 -8.43
C ILE A 131 -10.15 -12.09 -7.39
N SER A 132 -9.19 -12.41 -6.52
CA SER A 132 -9.36 -13.40 -5.48
C SER A 132 -9.51 -12.73 -4.11
N GLN A 133 -10.44 -13.25 -3.33
CA GLN A 133 -10.53 -12.98 -1.89
C GLN A 133 -9.92 -14.14 -1.07
N GLN A 134 -9.47 -15.18 -1.73
CA GLN A 134 -8.81 -16.33 -1.12
C GLN A 134 -7.38 -15.96 -0.71
N GLY A 135 -6.89 -16.52 0.38
CA GLY A 135 -5.60 -16.11 0.97
C GLY A 135 -5.66 -14.89 1.89
N TYR A 136 -6.78 -14.18 1.88
CA TYR A 136 -7.05 -13.05 2.74
C TYR A 136 -6.94 -13.42 4.23
N HIS A 137 -7.44 -14.59 4.62
CA HIS A 137 -7.44 -15.03 6.00
C HIS A 137 -6.06 -15.42 6.52
N ASP A 138 -5.25 -16.07 5.72
CA ASP A 138 -3.91 -16.52 6.15
C ASP A 138 -2.96 -15.35 6.34
N LEU A 139 -2.91 -14.43 5.38
CA LEU A 139 -2.11 -13.21 5.49
C LEU A 139 -2.61 -12.32 6.62
N GLN A 140 -3.92 -12.20 6.80
CA GLN A 140 -4.53 -11.45 7.88
C GLN A 140 -4.22 -12.07 9.24
N THR A 141 -4.31 -13.38 9.38
CA THR A 141 -4.00 -14.09 10.63
C THR A 141 -2.53 -13.93 10.99
N ARG A 142 -1.63 -14.12 10.02
CA ARG A 142 -0.18 -13.90 10.20
C ARG A 142 0.12 -12.45 10.55
N TRP A 143 -0.53 -11.52 9.89
CA TRP A 143 -0.38 -10.10 10.18
C TRP A 143 -0.87 -9.74 11.59
N GLN A 144 -2.03 -10.24 12.01
CA GLN A 144 -2.56 -10.00 13.35
C GLN A 144 -1.64 -10.57 14.44
N ALA A 145 -1.09 -11.78 14.24
CA ALA A 145 -0.15 -12.38 15.14
C ALA A 145 1.15 -11.55 15.24
N LEU A 146 1.68 -11.09 14.12
CA LEU A 146 2.85 -10.21 14.07
C LEU A 146 2.56 -8.86 14.75
N ALA A 147 1.43 -8.26 14.45
CA ALA A 147 1.00 -6.98 15.00
C ALA A 147 0.75 -7.04 16.52
N SER A 148 0.41 -8.21 17.06
CA SER A 148 0.28 -8.44 18.51
C SER A 148 1.62 -8.50 19.25
N GLY A 149 2.73 -8.55 18.50
CA GLY A 149 4.08 -8.59 19.08
C GLY A 149 4.47 -9.93 19.73
N GLN A 150 3.81 -11.02 19.32
CA GLN A 150 4.15 -12.34 19.83
C GLN A 150 5.54 -12.76 19.35
N PRO A 151 6.49 -13.13 20.23
CA PRO A 151 7.86 -13.47 19.86
C PRO A 151 7.97 -14.59 18.83
N GLU A 152 7.09 -15.61 18.95
CA GLU A 152 7.03 -16.74 18.04
C GLU A 152 6.68 -16.32 16.61
N SER A 153 5.76 -15.37 16.46
CA SER A 153 5.32 -14.84 15.16
C SER A 153 6.43 -14.02 14.51
N LEU A 154 7.19 -13.26 15.28
CA LEU A 154 8.36 -12.52 14.82
C LEU A 154 9.47 -13.46 14.33
N GLN A 155 9.72 -14.55 15.07
CA GLN A 155 10.70 -15.57 14.68
C GLN A 155 10.28 -16.29 13.40
N GLN A 156 9.01 -16.68 13.29
CA GLN A 156 8.47 -17.33 12.08
C GLN A 156 8.56 -16.40 10.88
N TRP A 157 8.28 -15.11 11.04
CA TRP A 157 8.45 -14.12 9.98
C TRP A 157 9.91 -14.00 9.55
N ALA A 158 10.84 -13.91 10.50
CA ALA A 158 12.27 -13.79 10.21
C ALA A 158 12.88 -15.03 9.49
N GLN A 159 12.22 -16.19 9.61
CA GLN A 159 12.65 -17.44 8.95
C GLN A 159 12.12 -17.55 7.50
N GLN A 160 11.21 -16.67 7.07
CA GLN A 160 10.72 -16.68 5.71
C GLN A 160 11.77 -16.02 4.79
N ALA A 161 12.31 -16.81 3.85
CA ALA A 161 13.37 -16.37 2.93
C ALA A 161 12.96 -15.15 2.07
N ASP A 162 11.66 -14.98 1.82
CA ASP A 162 11.09 -13.94 0.97
C ASP A 162 10.39 -12.83 1.76
N ALA A 163 10.64 -12.70 3.07
CA ALA A 163 10.04 -11.63 3.86
C ALA A 163 10.54 -10.25 3.38
N PRO A 164 9.68 -9.37 2.87
CA PRO A 164 10.10 -8.11 2.25
C PRO A 164 10.62 -7.09 3.25
N VAL A 165 10.31 -7.28 4.53
CA VAL A 165 10.72 -6.42 5.65
C VAL A 165 10.94 -7.31 6.86
N GLU A 166 11.95 -7.01 7.66
CA GLU A 166 12.18 -7.71 8.93
C GLU A 166 10.96 -7.58 9.86
N GLY A 167 10.59 -8.68 10.54
CA GLY A 167 9.39 -8.72 11.36
C GLY A 167 9.36 -7.66 12.46
N LEU A 168 10.52 -7.40 13.09
CA LEU A 168 10.65 -6.36 14.11
C LEU A 168 10.46 -4.95 13.51
N ALA A 169 11.08 -4.69 12.36
CA ALA A 169 10.94 -3.42 11.66
C ALA A 169 9.49 -3.20 11.19
N LEU A 170 8.82 -4.25 10.74
CA LEU A 170 7.41 -4.20 10.34
C LEU A 170 6.51 -3.87 11.54
N GLN A 171 6.74 -4.51 12.69
CA GLN A 171 6.00 -4.25 13.92
C GLN A 171 6.20 -2.81 14.41
N GLN A 172 7.44 -2.30 14.40
CA GLN A 172 7.74 -0.93 14.81
C GLN A 172 7.05 0.09 13.90
N GLN A 173 7.08 -0.11 12.60
CA GLN A 173 6.40 0.76 11.65
C GLN A 173 4.87 0.71 11.81
N TRP A 174 4.31 -0.47 12.07
CA TRP A 174 2.88 -0.58 12.34
C TRP A 174 2.49 0.15 13.64
N GLN A 175 3.27 -0.02 14.72
CA GLN A 175 3.06 0.70 15.98
C GLN A 175 3.10 2.21 15.77
N LEU A 176 4.08 2.69 15.00
CA LEU A 176 4.19 4.10 14.64
C LEU A 176 3.00 4.57 13.79
N LEU A 177 2.54 3.77 12.84
CA LEU A 177 1.35 4.08 12.04
C LEU A 177 0.10 4.24 12.92
N GLN A 178 -0.07 3.40 13.96
CA GLN A 178 -1.15 3.59 14.94
C GLN A 178 -0.99 4.91 15.71
N ALA A 179 0.24 5.26 16.10
CA ALA A 179 0.51 6.54 16.75
C ALA A 179 0.13 7.72 15.87
N LEU A 180 0.52 7.72 14.61
CA LEU A 180 0.20 8.77 13.65
C LEU A 180 -1.32 8.91 13.42
N ARG A 181 -2.04 7.79 13.38
CA ARG A 181 -3.51 7.79 13.26
C ARG A 181 -4.17 8.44 14.49
N LEU A 182 -3.67 8.16 15.70
CA LEU A 182 -4.18 8.78 16.93
C LEU A 182 -3.84 10.26 17.00
N LEU A 183 -2.63 10.67 16.61
CA LEU A 183 -2.23 12.07 16.55
C LEU A 183 -3.08 12.86 15.55
N LYS A 184 -3.31 12.32 14.35
CA LYS A 184 -4.23 12.90 13.35
C LYS A 184 -5.67 13.01 13.87
N GLY A 185 -6.07 12.10 14.77
CA GLY A 185 -7.36 12.14 15.47
C GLY A 185 -7.43 13.14 16.64
N GLY A 186 -6.38 13.95 16.86
CA GLY A 186 -6.34 14.99 17.90
C GLY A 186 -5.90 14.49 19.29
N SER A 187 -5.39 13.27 19.41
CA SER A 187 -4.84 12.78 20.68
C SER A 187 -3.53 13.48 21.02
N LYS A 188 -3.29 13.77 22.31
CA LYS A 188 -2.06 14.42 22.77
C LYS A 188 -0.87 13.46 22.64
N PRO A 189 0.34 13.93 22.20
CA PRO A 189 1.52 13.08 22.00
C PRO A 189 1.91 12.25 23.23
N ALA A 190 1.88 12.83 24.43
CA ALA A 190 2.18 12.12 25.67
C ALA A 190 1.21 10.96 25.94
N GLN A 191 -0.08 11.13 25.65
CA GLN A 191 -1.09 10.07 25.80
C GLN A 191 -0.91 8.96 24.76
N VAL A 192 -0.57 9.33 23.52
CA VAL A 192 -0.28 8.38 22.44
C VAL A 192 0.94 7.55 22.77
N ALA A 193 2.03 8.19 23.24
CA ALA A 193 3.25 7.49 23.65
C ALA A 193 2.94 6.47 24.73
N SER A 194 2.28 6.87 25.81
CA SER A 194 1.91 5.96 26.91
C SER A 194 1.00 4.81 26.43
N LYS A 195 0.00 5.11 25.60
CA LYS A 195 -0.96 4.10 25.11
C LYS A 195 -0.31 3.03 24.24
N LEU A 196 0.70 3.42 23.46
CA LEU A 196 1.35 2.53 22.50
C LEU A 196 2.71 1.97 23.01
N GLY A 197 3.02 2.16 24.29
CA GLY A 197 4.21 1.57 24.92
C GLY A 197 5.52 2.27 24.58
N TYR A 198 5.49 3.52 24.09
CA TYR A 198 6.70 4.36 24.04
C TYR A 198 7.04 4.87 25.43
N ALA A 199 8.34 4.93 25.76
CA ALA A 199 8.79 5.38 27.08
C ALA A 199 8.33 6.80 27.42
N ASN A 200 8.30 7.68 26.42
CA ASN A 200 7.85 9.06 26.52
C ASN A 200 7.61 9.67 25.12
N GLU A 201 7.23 10.94 25.07
CA GLU A 201 7.01 11.68 23.83
C GLU A 201 8.27 11.78 22.95
N ALA A 202 9.45 11.93 23.57
CA ALA A 202 10.73 12.00 22.85
C ALA A 202 11.05 10.66 22.15
N ALA A 203 10.72 9.52 22.76
CA ALA A 203 10.86 8.20 22.14
C ALA A 203 9.93 8.03 20.92
N LEU A 204 8.70 8.55 20.99
CA LEU A 204 7.78 8.58 19.86
C LEU A 204 8.34 9.46 18.73
N GLN A 205 8.88 10.62 19.07
CA GLN A 205 9.47 11.55 18.12
C GLN A 205 10.72 10.97 17.44
N ALA A 206 11.56 10.26 18.21
CA ALA A 206 12.71 9.51 17.68
C ALA A 206 12.27 8.42 16.68
N ALA A 207 11.19 7.69 16.97
CA ALA A 207 10.63 6.72 16.04
C ALA A 207 10.11 7.37 14.74
N CYS A 208 9.49 8.55 14.81
CA CYS A 208 9.11 9.32 13.62
C CYS A 208 10.34 9.66 12.75
N GLN A 209 11.41 10.12 13.38
CA GLN A 209 12.66 10.43 12.67
C GLN A 209 13.31 9.20 12.06
N GLN A 210 13.37 8.09 12.82
CA GLN A 210 13.95 6.82 12.36
C GLN A 210 13.27 6.31 11.09
N TRP A 211 11.95 6.40 11.01
CA TRP A 211 11.18 5.89 9.88
C TRP A 211 10.82 6.97 8.84
N GLY A 212 11.49 8.12 8.90
CA GLY A 212 11.36 9.18 7.90
C GLY A 212 9.93 9.70 7.76
N VAL A 213 9.17 9.73 8.87
CA VAL A 213 7.85 10.34 8.87
C VAL A 213 8.01 11.84 8.65
N SER A 214 7.73 12.29 7.43
CA SER A 214 7.64 13.72 7.14
C SER A 214 6.41 14.27 7.84
N GLY A 215 6.59 15.36 8.57
CA GLY A 215 5.49 16.11 9.12
C GLY A 215 4.74 16.89 8.03
N ASP A 216 4.36 16.20 6.97
CA ASP A 216 3.66 16.81 5.85
C ASP A 216 2.16 16.81 6.13
N ASP A 217 1.71 17.96 6.56
CA ASP A 217 0.31 18.35 6.60
C ASP A 217 -0.17 18.55 5.16
N GLY A 218 -0.95 17.63 4.69
CA GLY A 218 -1.98 17.84 3.67
C GLY A 218 -1.58 18.43 2.32
N GLN A 219 -1.48 17.60 1.32
CA GLN A 219 -2.02 17.93 -0.01
C GLN A 219 -3.02 16.88 -0.46
#